data_8ad0c2fd0eb5172acd590916cff59a83
#
_entry.id   8ad0c2fd0eb5172acd590916cff59a83
#
_cell.length_a   1.000
_cell.length_b   1.000
_cell.length_c   1.000
_cell.angle_alpha   90.00
_cell.angle_beta   90.00
_cell.angle_gamma   90.00
#
_symmetry.space_group_name_H-M   'P 1'
#
loop_
_entity.id
_entity.type
_entity.pdbx_description
1 polymer ?
#
loop_
_entity_poly.entity_id
_entity_poly.type
_entity_poly.pdbx_seq_one_letter_code
_entity_poly.pdbx_strand_id
1 'polypeptide(L)'
;MQCDRTRNLMAVDVLILTNGPGEVATWVKPVVQQLRKREPDHEQMRISVMLSPCPHASGGETDSLKSYPEVDRVQGPTDFFRFLLTGKTKADWDWHHDGVVVFLGGDQLYAVWAAKRLGYPTVIYAEWEPRWLNWVDRFGMMQGDTTGQIAEKYQPKLTVVGDLMADVESADVAELPFTAETQVIGLLPGSKPDKLRPGVPLSLAIAQTLHSQYPNIQFIIPVAPTVTLATLATYADPSQNATVAVMAGPKAKLITPDNGLAYFQIKDGPKVWLWTDFPAHGLLKRCQLCVTTVGANTAQLGSLAVPMVVLLPTQQLDVMRTWDGLWGLLCQLPVVGSLLTKVINTVAIQYIQRHQKRFAWPNIWAQDEVVPELLGRITAEEVCDRISTYLQYPEQLETMEQNLRNLRGPSGAARGFAQLILDTLDYPIKD
;
A
#
# COMPACT_ATOMS: atom_id res chain seq x y z
N MET A 1 -31.55 -43.04 -16.76
CA MET A 1 -30.10 -43.31 -16.61
C MET A 1 -29.45 -41.96 -16.34
N GLN A 2 -29.46 -41.52 -15.07
CA GLN A 2 -28.73 -40.36 -14.60
C GLN A 2 -27.27 -40.77 -14.46
N CYS A 3 -26.43 -40.20 -15.29
CA CYS A 3 -24.99 -40.37 -15.20
C CYS A 3 -24.51 -39.50 -14.03
N ASP A 4 -24.35 -40.11 -12.89
CA ASP A 4 -23.75 -39.52 -11.70
C ASP A 4 -22.26 -39.26 -11.99
N ARG A 5 -21.95 -38.02 -12.43
CA ARG A 5 -20.60 -37.56 -12.56
C ARG A 5 -20.11 -37.01 -11.21
N THR A 6 -20.01 -37.85 -10.22
CA THR A 6 -19.11 -37.62 -9.11
C THR A 6 -17.67 -37.80 -9.65
N ARG A 7 -17.13 -36.77 -10.28
CA ARG A 7 -15.68 -36.66 -10.40
C ARG A 7 -15.16 -36.63 -8.97
N ASN A 8 -14.44 -37.67 -8.55
CA ASN A 8 -13.58 -37.59 -7.39
C ASN A 8 -12.68 -36.37 -7.59
N LEU A 9 -12.97 -35.28 -6.90
CA LEU A 9 -12.13 -34.09 -6.88
C LEU A 9 -10.79 -34.50 -6.31
N MET A 10 -9.73 -34.51 -7.14
CA MET A 10 -8.39 -34.69 -6.61
C MET A 10 -8.02 -33.46 -5.81
N ALA A 11 -7.42 -33.66 -4.65
CA ALA A 11 -6.94 -32.59 -3.80
C ALA A 11 -5.89 -31.74 -4.55
N VAL A 12 -5.99 -30.42 -4.43
CA VAL A 12 -5.13 -29.46 -5.15
C VAL A 12 -4.35 -28.56 -4.19
N ASP A 13 -3.18 -28.12 -4.63
CA ASP A 13 -2.37 -27.12 -3.93
C ASP A 13 -2.51 -25.73 -4.57
N VAL A 14 -2.75 -24.71 -3.75
CA VAL A 14 -2.61 -23.30 -4.12
C VAL A 14 -1.41 -22.76 -3.36
N LEU A 15 -0.27 -22.55 -4.05
CA LEU A 15 0.91 -21.93 -3.47
C LEU A 15 0.92 -20.44 -3.80
N ILE A 16 0.71 -19.59 -2.80
CA ILE A 16 0.75 -18.14 -2.92
C ILE A 16 2.14 -17.61 -2.54
N LEU A 17 2.77 -16.88 -3.46
CA LEU A 17 3.99 -16.12 -3.19
C LEU A 17 3.65 -14.65 -2.95
N THR A 18 4.14 -14.11 -1.85
CA THR A 18 3.96 -12.71 -1.44
C THR A 18 5.18 -12.22 -0.67
N ASN A 19 5.20 -10.95 -0.21
CA ASN A 19 6.39 -10.45 0.46
C ASN A 19 6.13 -9.47 1.61
N GLY A 20 5.44 -8.37 1.38
CA GLY A 20 5.32 -7.28 2.35
C GLY A 20 4.03 -7.28 3.15
N PRO A 21 3.96 -6.48 4.23
CA PRO A 21 2.78 -6.41 5.08
C PRO A 21 1.57 -5.83 4.33
N GLY A 22 1.81 -4.94 3.38
CA GLY A 22 0.76 -4.37 2.52
C GLY A 22 0.08 -5.45 1.69
N GLU A 23 0.85 -6.20 0.92
CA GLU A 23 0.38 -7.26 0.02
C GLU A 23 -0.32 -8.37 0.80
N VAL A 24 0.21 -8.75 1.97
CA VAL A 24 -0.42 -9.74 2.86
C VAL A 24 -1.84 -9.31 3.26
N ALA A 25 -2.00 -8.05 3.64
CA ALA A 25 -3.28 -7.53 4.13
C ALA A 25 -4.27 -7.18 3.03
N THR A 26 -3.78 -6.73 1.86
CA THR A 26 -4.64 -6.12 0.82
C THR A 26 -4.84 -7.00 -0.40
N TRP A 27 -3.94 -7.96 -0.65
CA TRP A 27 -4.05 -8.87 -1.79
C TRP A 27 -4.27 -10.32 -1.36
N VAL A 28 -3.42 -10.82 -0.44
CA VAL A 28 -3.54 -12.22 0.00
C VAL A 28 -4.85 -12.45 0.73
N LYS A 29 -5.15 -11.65 1.76
CA LYS A 29 -6.33 -11.86 2.61
C LYS A 29 -7.63 -11.93 1.81
N PRO A 30 -8.00 -10.94 0.96
CA PRO A 30 -9.25 -11.03 0.20
C PRO A 30 -9.27 -12.19 -0.81
N VAL A 31 -8.13 -12.55 -1.41
CA VAL A 31 -8.06 -13.66 -2.36
C VAL A 31 -8.28 -15.01 -1.66
N VAL A 32 -7.60 -15.27 -0.53
CA VAL A 32 -7.78 -16.54 0.20
C VAL A 32 -9.20 -16.67 0.74
N GLN A 33 -9.82 -15.56 1.18
CA GLN A 33 -11.22 -15.55 1.58
C GLN A 33 -12.15 -15.94 0.42
N GLN A 34 -11.90 -15.44 -0.79
CA GLN A 34 -12.72 -15.80 -1.95
C GLN A 34 -12.48 -17.26 -2.39
N LEU A 35 -11.27 -17.76 -2.28
CA LEU A 35 -10.99 -19.19 -2.55
C LEU A 35 -11.71 -20.10 -1.55
N ARG A 36 -11.69 -19.80 -0.24
CA ARG A 36 -12.39 -20.58 0.79
C ARG A 36 -13.92 -20.50 0.68
N LYS A 37 -14.45 -19.37 0.24
CA LYS A 37 -15.89 -19.28 -0.07
C LYS A 37 -16.31 -20.24 -1.18
N ARG A 38 -15.41 -20.59 -2.11
CA ARG A 38 -15.66 -21.52 -3.22
C ARG A 38 -15.38 -22.99 -2.87
N GLU A 39 -14.32 -23.23 -2.12
CA GLU A 39 -13.97 -24.53 -1.60
C GLU A 39 -13.62 -24.42 -0.11
N PRO A 40 -14.60 -24.71 0.79
CA PRO A 40 -14.40 -24.66 2.23
C PRO A 40 -13.53 -25.80 2.77
N ASP A 41 -13.43 -26.90 2.03
CA ASP A 41 -12.71 -28.08 2.47
C ASP A 41 -11.20 -27.91 2.28
N HIS A 42 -10.48 -27.85 3.40
CA HIS A 42 -9.02 -27.71 3.45
C HIS A 42 -8.26 -28.92 2.91
N GLU A 43 -8.89 -30.10 2.93
CA GLU A 43 -8.30 -31.33 2.36
C GLU A 43 -8.43 -31.36 0.83
N GLN A 44 -9.48 -30.74 0.29
CA GLN A 44 -9.69 -30.65 -1.15
C GLN A 44 -8.87 -29.52 -1.80
N MET A 45 -8.73 -28.40 -1.12
CA MET A 45 -7.90 -27.28 -1.58
C MET A 45 -6.99 -26.81 -0.45
N ARG A 46 -5.71 -27.05 -0.58
CA ARG A 46 -4.72 -26.69 0.41
C ARG A 46 -4.02 -25.39 0.02
N ILE A 47 -4.26 -24.32 0.79
CA ILE A 47 -3.70 -22.99 0.55
C ILE A 47 -2.43 -22.82 1.38
N SER A 48 -1.31 -22.69 0.69
CA SER A 48 0.01 -22.45 1.28
C SER A 48 0.52 -21.08 0.91
N VAL A 49 1.04 -20.32 1.86
CA VAL A 49 1.62 -18.99 1.60
C VAL A 49 3.10 -19.00 1.95
N MET A 50 3.92 -18.49 1.02
CA MET A 50 5.36 -18.37 1.18
C MET A 50 5.79 -16.91 1.00
N LEU A 51 6.50 -16.40 2.00
CA LEU A 51 7.03 -15.04 1.97
C LEU A 51 8.39 -15.00 1.28
N SER A 52 8.55 -14.17 0.27
CA SER A 52 9.86 -13.83 -0.29
C SER A 52 10.53 -12.74 0.55
N PRO A 53 11.88 -12.66 0.58
CA PRO A 53 12.58 -11.59 1.27
C PRO A 53 12.14 -10.21 0.77
N CYS A 54 11.86 -9.31 1.71
CA CYS A 54 11.41 -7.95 1.43
C CYS A 54 12.19 -6.95 2.31
N PRO A 55 12.82 -5.91 1.73
CA PRO A 55 13.51 -4.88 2.52
C PRO A 55 12.55 -4.01 3.35
N HIS A 56 11.25 -4.13 3.10
CA HIS A 56 10.21 -3.37 3.78
C HIS A 56 9.35 -4.25 4.71
N ALA A 57 9.79 -5.50 4.96
CA ALA A 57 9.10 -6.39 5.88
C ALA A 57 9.05 -5.79 7.29
N SER A 58 7.91 -5.94 7.96
CA SER A 58 7.72 -5.55 9.36
C SER A 58 8.22 -6.61 10.34
N GLY A 59 8.35 -7.85 9.86
CA GLY A 59 8.64 -9.05 10.65
C GLY A 59 7.41 -9.77 11.19
N GLY A 60 6.23 -9.14 11.13
CA GLY A 60 4.95 -9.70 11.59
C GLY A 60 4.14 -10.42 10.52
N GLU A 61 4.58 -10.44 9.26
CA GLU A 61 3.82 -10.98 8.13
C GLU A 61 3.51 -12.47 8.29
N THR A 62 4.48 -13.23 8.81
CA THR A 62 4.31 -14.67 9.05
C THR A 62 3.22 -14.94 10.07
N ASP A 63 3.16 -14.17 11.15
CA ASP A 63 2.17 -14.34 12.21
C ASP A 63 0.79 -13.84 11.76
N SER A 64 0.74 -12.77 11.00
CA SER A 64 -0.50 -12.29 10.35
C SER A 64 -1.08 -13.38 9.43
N LEU A 65 -0.27 -14.00 8.58
CA LEU A 65 -0.72 -15.06 7.68
C LEU A 65 -1.21 -16.29 8.42
N LYS A 66 -0.54 -16.68 9.53
CA LYS A 66 -0.99 -17.80 10.38
C LYS A 66 -2.31 -17.53 11.11
N SER A 67 -2.66 -16.25 11.28
CA SER A 67 -3.94 -15.87 11.89
C SER A 67 -5.12 -15.95 10.92
N TYR A 68 -4.87 -16.13 9.62
CA TYR A 68 -5.95 -16.27 8.63
C TYR A 68 -6.44 -17.72 8.61
N PRO A 69 -7.72 -17.96 8.99
CA PRO A 69 -8.27 -19.32 9.04
C PRO A 69 -8.33 -19.99 7.65
N GLU A 70 -8.23 -19.20 6.58
CA GLU A 70 -8.23 -19.66 5.21
C GLU A 70 -6.90 -20.29 4.76
N VAL A 71 -5.81 -20.05 5.50
CA VAL A 71 -4.44 -20.46 5.14
C VAL A 71 -4.02 -21.69 5.93
N ASP A 72 -3.58 -22.74 5.22
CA ASP A 72 -3.20 -24.03 5.83
C ASP A 72 -1.73 -24.06 6.25
N ARG A 73 -0.85 -23.48 5.43
CA ARG A 73 0.60 -23.54 5.65
C ARG A 73 1.26 -22.20 5.35
N VAL A 74 2.18 -21.81 6.20
CA VAL A 74 2.94 -20.56 6.04
C VAL A 74 4.44 -20.82 6.18
N GLN A 75 5.23 -20.34 5.20
CA GLN A 75 6.68 -20.31 5.29
C GLN A 75 7.19 -18.87 5.27
N GLY A 76 7.98 -18.51 6.26
CA GLY A 76 8.67 -17.22 6.33
C GLY A 76 9.78 -17.09 5.29
N PRO A 77 10.41 -15.89 5.17
CA PRO A 77 11.34 -15.56 4.09
C PRO A 77 12.71 -16.24 4.19
N THR A 78 13.09 -16.76 5.36
CA THR A 78 14.45 -17.27 5.62
C THR A 78 14.83 -18.45 4.71
N ASP A 79 13.89 -19.36 4.42
CA ASP A 79 14.14 -20.55 3.61
C ASP A 79 13.58 -20.43 2.17
N PHE A 80 13.22 -19.22 1.75
CA PHE A 80 12.61 -18.97 0.45
C PHE A 80 13.51 -19.38 -0.72
N PHE A 81 14.75 -18.92 -0.75
CA PHE A 81 15.70 -19.29 -1.81
C PHE A 81 16.10 -20.77 -1.79
N ARG A 82 16.15 -21.38 -0.58
CA ARG A 82 16.34 -22.82 -0.46
C ARG A 82 15.23 -23.58 -1.19
N PHE A 83 13.98 -23.18 -0.99
CA PHE A 83 12.85 -23.77 -1.71
C PHE A 83 12.99 -23.61 -3.23
N LEU A 84 13.27 -22.41 -3.72
CA LEU A 84 13.42 -22.17 -5.15
C LEU A 84 14.52 -23.05 -5.78
N LEU A 85 15.63 -23.24 -5.07
CA LEU A 85 16.77 -24.03 -5.56
C LEU A 85 16.54 -25.53 -5.45
N THR A 86 15.98 -26.02 -4.35
CA THR A 86 15.93 -27.45 -4.01
C THR A 86 14.52 -28.06 -4.04
N GLY A 87 13.47 -27.26 -4.05
CA GLY A 87 12.07 -27.68 -3.86
C GLY A 87 11.71 -28.03 -2.40
N LYS A 88 12.67 -27.91 -1.46
CA LYS A 88 12.44 -28.28 -0.05
C LYS A 88 12.07 -27.05 0.78
N THR A 89 10.96 -27.11 1.44
CA THR A 89 10.54 -26.12 2.43
C THR A 89 11.19 -26.39 3.79
N LYS A 90 11.09 -25.46 4.73
CA LYS A 90 11.62 -25.66 6.10
C LYS A 90 10.97 -26.81 6.83
N ALA A 91 9.66 -26.99 6.61
CA ALA A 91 8.85 -28.03 7.26
C ALA A 91 8.64 -29.28 6.37
N ASP A 92 9.48 -29.47 5.35
CA ASP A 92 9.42 -30.59 4.39
C ASP A 92 8.00 -30.84 3.87
N TRP A 93 7.35 -29.78 3.34
CA TRP A 93 6.00 -29.88 2.80
C TRP A 93 5.93 -30.91 1.67
N ASP A 94 4.93 -31.75 1.72
CA ASP A 94 4.47 -32.56 0.61
C ASP A 94 3.64 -31.70 -0.37
N TRP A 95 3.51 -32.16 -1.61
CA TRP A 95 2.77 -31.47 -2.66
C TRP A 95 1.82 -32.46 -3.34
N HIS A 96 0.60 -32.01 -3.62
CA HIS A 96 -0.34 -32.76 -4.46
C HIS A 96 0.17 -32.78 -5.90
N HIS A 97 -0.35 -33.74 -6.67
CA HIS A 97 -0.02 -33.84 -8.09
C HIS A 97 -0.44 -32.57 -8.87
N ASP A 98 -1.63 -32.06 -8.54
CA ASP A 98 -2.23 -30.91 -9.18
C ASP A 98 -2.17 -29.70 -8.25
N GLY A 99 -1.92 -28.54 -8.83
CA GLY A 99 -1.81 -27.29 -8.08
C GLY A 99 -1.55 -26.10 -8.97
N VAL A 100 -1.45 -24.92 -8.37
CA VAL A 100 -1.16 -23.64 -9.04
C VAL A 100 -0.23 -22.79 -8.19
N VAL A 101 0.68 -22.07 -8.82
CA VAL A 101 1.48 -21.05 -8.17
C VAL A 101 0.87 -19.70 -8.48
N VAL A 102 0.50 -18.99 -7.42
CA VAL A 102 -0.12 -17.66 -7.46
C VAL A 102 0.86 -16.62 -6.98
N PHE A 103 0.98 -15.53 -7.71
CA PHE A 103 1.82 -14.39 -7.32
C PHE A 103 0.95 -13.23 -6.83
N LEU A 104 1.20 -12.83 -5.58
CA LEU A 104 0.56 -11.71 -4.90
C LEU A 104 1.60 -10.84 -4.17
N GLY A 105 2.71 -10.52 -4.83
CA GLY A 105 3.74 -9.62 -4.30
C GLY A 105 5.15 -10.18 -4.36
N GLY A 106 6.13 -9.29 -4.55
CA GLY A 106 7.55 -9.61 -4.71
C GLY A 106 8.01 -9.50 -6.16
N ASP A 107 8.90 -10.41 -6.59
CA ASP A 107 9.34 -10.50 -7.98
C ASP A 107 8.58 -11.63 -8.70
N GLN A 108 7.95 -11.30 -9.83
CA GLN A 108 7.18 -12.26 -10.65
C GLN A 108 8.05 -13.46 -11.11
N LEU A 109 9.36 -13.28 -11.25
CA LEU A 109 10.28 -14.39 -11.62
C LEU A 109 10.26 -15.52 -10.59
N TYR A 110 10.06 -15.20 -9.32
CA TYR A 110 9.99 -16.22 -8.26
C TYR A 110 8.81 -17.16 -8.46
N ALA A 111 7.67 -16.65 -8.90
CA ALA A 111 6.52 -17.49 -9.23
C ALA A 111 6.81 -18.45 -10.39
N VAL A 112 7.50 -17.96 -11.42
CA VAL A 112 7.94 -18.81 -12.57
C VAL A 112 8.88 -19.92 -12.09
N TRP A 113 9.82 -19.62 -11.18
CA TRP A 113 10.75 -20.65 -10.66
C TRP A 113 10.04 -21.66 -9.76
N ALA A 114 9.18 -21.21 -8.87
CA ALA A 114 8.39 -22.07 -8.00
C ALA A 114 7.50 -23.03 -8.83
N ALA A 115 6.82 -22.49 -9.84
CA ALA A 115 5.98 -23.26 -10.74
C ALA A 115 6.77 -24.33 -11.50
N LYS A 116 7.92 -23.99 -12.07
CA LYS A 116 8.80 -24.97 -12.72
C LYS A 116 9.31 -26.05 -11.75
N ARG A 117 9.50 -25.69 -10.49
CA ARG A 117 9.94 -26.62 -9.45
C ARG A 117 8.87 -27.64 -9.10
N LEU A 118 7.61 -27.22 -9.05
CA LEU A 118 6.47 -28.05 -8.67
C LEU A 118 5.76 -28.71 -9.86
N GLY A 119 6.01 -28.24 -11.08
CA GLY A 119 5.27 -28.66 -12.28
C GLY A 119 3.86 -28.05 -12.36
N TYR A 120 3.63 -26.92 -11.69
CA TYR A 120 2.32 -26.27 -11.60
C TYR A 120 2.20 -25.12 -12.62
N PRO A 121 1.00 -24.82 -13.12
CA PRO A 121 0.73 -23.57 -13.83
C PRO A 121 0.87 -22.36 -12.92
N THR A 122 0.96 -21.17 -13.54
CA THR A 122 1.15 -19.88 -12.87
C THR A 122 0.01 -18.92 -13.10
N VAL A 123 -0.43 -18.24 -12.06
CA VAL A 123 -1.34 -17.10 -12.11
C VAL A 123 -0.69 -15.91 -11.41
N ILE A 124 -0.49 -14.82 -12.13
CA ILE A 124 0.16 -13.61 -11.61
C ILE A 124 -0.85 -12.47 -11.52
N TYR A 125 -0.96 -11.84 -10.36
CA TYR A 125 -1.59 -10.54 -10.25
C TYR A 125 -0.59 -9.48 -10.73
N ALA A 126 -0.92 -8.81 -11.83
CA ALA A 126 -0.11 -7.76 -12.42
C ALA A 126 -0.77 -6.39 -12.11
N GLU A 127 -0.33 -5.77 -11.01
CA GLU A 127 -0.74 -4.42 -10.64
C GLU A 127 -0.35 -3.42 -11.73
N TRP A 128 0.86 -3.60 -12.30
CA TRP A 128 1.44 -2.71 -13.32
C TRP A 128 1.64 -3.41 -14.65
N GLU A 129 2.75 -4.13 -14.76
CA GLU A 129 3.20 -4.79 -15.98
C GLU A 129 3.22 -6.30 -15.80
N PRO A 130 2.60 -7.06 -16.71
CA PRO A 130 2.82 -8.49 -16.77
C PRO A 130 4.20 -8.75 -17.36
N ARG A 131 5.05 -9.43 -16.58
CA ARG A 131 6.40 -9.83 -16.99
C ARG A 131 6.45 -11.32 -17.26
N TRP A 132 7.49 -11.79 -17.96
CA TRP A 132 7.70 -13.21 -18.22
C TRP A 132 6.57 -13.87 -19.01
N LEU A 133 5.95 -13.13 -19.95
CA LEU A 133 4.79 -13.52 -20.75
C LEU A 133 4.91 -14.90 -21.43
N ASN A 134 6.14 -15.34 -21.78
CA ASN A 134 6.37 -16.66 -22.37
C ASN A 134 6.23 -17.81 -21.36
N TRP A 135 6.42 -17.55 -20.06
CA TRP A 135 6.54 -18.57 -19.02
C TRP A 135 5.40 -18.58 -18.02
N VAL A 136 4.56 -17.58 -18.06
CA VAL A 136 3.37 -17.45 -17.21
C VAL A 136 2.14 -17.88 -17.98
N ASP A 137 1.24 -18.58 -17.32
CA ASP A 137 0.04 -19.14 -17.94
C ASP A 137 -1.10 -18.14 -17.98
N ARG A 138 -1.36 -17.42 -16.87
CA ARG A 138 -2.43 -16.43 -16.75
C ARG A 138 -1.99 -15.20 -15.96
N PHE A 139 -2.59 -14.04 -16.32
CA PHE A 139 -2.42 -12.79 -15.60
C PHE A 139 -3.78 -12.20 -15.24
N GLY A 140 -3.97 -11.85 -13.97
CA GLY A 140 -5.02 -10.95 -13.52
C GLY A 140 -4.50 -9.52 -13.54
N MET A 141 -5.03 -8.68 -14.41
CA MET A 141 -4.61 -7.30 -14.58
C MET A 141 -5.45 -6.38 -13.69
N MET A 142 -4.79 -5.39 -13.06
CA MET A 142 -5.51 -4.36 -12.33
C MET A 142 -6.34 -3.48 -13.26
N GLN A 143 -5.76 -3.07 -14.41
CA GLN A 143 -6.40 -2.19 -15.39
C GLN A 143 -6.27 -2.73 -16.81
N GLY A 144 -7.24 -2.38 -17.67
CA GLY A 144 -7.28 -2.82 -19.06
C GLY A 144 -6.35 -2.05 -20.01
N ASP A 145 -5.99 -0.81 -19.68
CA ASP A 145 -5.27 0.10 -20.60
C ASP A 145 -3.85 -0.36 -20.96
N THR A 146 -3.22 -1.13 -20.07
CA THR A 146 -1.91 -1.73 -20.33
C THR A 146 -1.97 -2.92 -21.28
N THR A 147 -3.13 -3.53 -21.47
CA THR A 147 -3.29 -4.71 -22.34
C THR A 147 -3.05 -4.39 -23.80
N GLY A 148 -3.46 -3.18 -24.26
CA GLY A 148 -3.28 -2.74 -25.65
C GLY A 148 -1.83 -2.57 -26.09
N GLN A 149 -0.87 -2.49 -25.17
CA GLN A 149 0.56 -2.38 -25.44
C GLN A 149 1.27 -3.74 -25.54
N ILE A 150 0.56 -4.82 -25.18
CA ILE A 150 1.10 -6.17 -25.16
C ILE A 150 0.81 -6.88 -26.48
N ALA A 151 1.80 -7.58 -27.03
CA ALA A 151 1.65 -8.28 -28.31
C ALA A 151 0.44 -9.23 -28.31
N GLU A 152 -0.29 -9.25 -29.42
CA GLU A 152 -1.57 -9.95 -29.61
C GLU A 152 -1.52 -11.43 -29.18
N LYS A 153 -0.41 -12.11 -29.43
CA LYS A 153 -0.23 -13.53 -29.05
C LYS A 153 -0.35 -13.80 -27.54
N TYR A 154 -0.20 -12.77 -26.67
CA TYR A 154 -0.32 -12.92 -25.22
C TYR A 154 -1.66 -12.45 -24.67
N GLN A 155 -2.48 -11.77 -25.47
CA GLN A 155 -3.79 -11.27 -25.05
C GLN A 155 -4.67 -12.36 -24.41
N PRO A 156 -4.71 -13.61 -24.91
CA PRO A 156 -5.50 -14.67 -24.30
C PRO A 156 -5.09 -15.06 -22.87
N LYS A 157 -3.89 -14.65 -22.44
CA LYS A 157 -3.41 -14.87 -21.06
C LYS A 157 -3.84 -13.78 -20.07
N LEU A 158 -4.35 -12.67 -20.56
CA LEU A 158 -4.65 -11.47 -19.78
C LEU A 158 -6.14 -11.42 -19.44
N THR A 159 -6.46 -11.24 -18.17
CA THR A 159 -7.83 -11.03 -17.69
C THR A 159 -7.84 -9.81 -16.78
N VAL A 160 -8.65 -8.80 -17.10
CA VAL A 160 -8.83 -7.64 -16.22
C VAL A 160 -9.69 -8.05 -15.04
N VAL A 161 -9.11 -8.06 -13.84
CA VAL A 161 -9.80 -8.45 -12.61
C VAL A 161 -10.11 -7.25 -11.72
N GLY A 162 -9.37 -6.14 -11.86
CA GLY A 162 -9.51 -4.93 -11.05
C GLY A 162 -8.48 -4.85 -9.92
N ASP A 163 -8.67 -3.88 -9.03
CA ASP A 163 -7.78 -3.59 -7.92
C ASP A 163 -8.15 -4.43 -6.68
N LEU A 164 -7.28 -5.36 -6.31
CA LEU A 164 -7.47 -6.22 -5.12
C LEU A 164 -7.59 -5.42 -3.81
N MET A 165 -6.94 -4.26 -3.72
CA MET A 165 -7.02 -3.40 -2.54
C MET A 165 -8.40 -2.75 -2.39
N ALA A 166 -9.14 -2.57 -3.51
CA ALA A 166 -10.48 -2.02 -3.47
C ALA A 166 -11.50 -2.93 -2.76
N ASP A 167 -11.21 -4.24 -2.73
CA ASP A 167 -12.08 -5.26 -2.12
C ASP A 167 -11.78 -5.51 -0.63
N VAL A 168 -10.79 -4.81 -0.07
CA VAL A 168 -10.51 -4.97 1.37
C VAL A 168 -11.73 -4.51 2.16
N GLU A 169 -12.39 -5.48 2.80
CA GLU A 169 -13.47 -5.21 3.74
C GLU A 169 -12.93 -4.29 4.83
N SER A 170 -13.66 -3.21 5.11
CA SER A 170 -13.37 -2.39 6.27
C SER A 170 -13.68 -3.24 7.49
N ALA A 171 -12.66 -3.76 8.16
CA ALA A 171 -12.86 -4.23 9.52
C ALA A 171 -13.51 -3.08 10.29
N ASP A 172 -14.49 -3.38 11.13
CA ASP A 172 -15.06 -2.39 12.04
C ASP A 172 -13.90 -1.69 12.73
N VAL A 173 -13.87 -0.37 12.60
CA VAL A 173 -12.81 0.42 13.22
C VAL A 173 -13.02 0.27 14.71
N ALA A 174 -12.03 -0.28 15.43
CA ALA A 174 -12.03 -0.29 16.87
C ALA A 174 -12.36 1.12 17.40
N GLU A 175 -12.99 1.21 18.55
CA GLU A 175 -13.53 2.44 19.12
C GLU A 175 -12.58 3.63 18.98
N LEU A 176 -12.92 4.53 18.07
CA LEU A 176 -12.24 5.81 17.94
C LEU A 176 -12.71 6.73 19.10
N PRO A 177 -11.86 7.63 19.61
CA PRO A 177 -12.20 8.52 20.72
C PRO A 177 -13.14 9.67 20.27
N PHE A 178 -13.86 9.49 19.17
CA PHE A 178 -14.78 10.48 18.60
C PHE A 178 -15.93 9.79 17.84
N THR A 179 -17.06 10.50 17.72
CA THR A 179 -18.31 9.95 17.16
C THR A 179 -18.25 9.82 15.62
N ALA A 180 -19.27 9.17 15.06
CA ALA A 180 -19.38 8.96 13.61
C ALA A 180 -19.50 10.29 12.82
N GLU A 181 -20.09 11.32 13.43
CA GLU A 181 -20.31 12.63 12.83
C GLU A 181 -19.07 13.53 12.87
N THR A 182 -18.06 13.15 13.65
CA THR A 182 -16.84 13.95 13.79
C THR A 182 -16.05 13.98 12.48
N GLN A 183 -15.69 15.17 12.03
CA GLN A 183 -14.79 15.33 10.88
C GLN A 183 -13.36 14.95 11.27
N VAL A 184 -12.76 14.04 10.51
CA VAL A 184 -11.43 13.51 10.78
C VAL A 184 -10.52 13.77 9.58
N ILE A 185 -9.35 14.33 9.84
CA ILE A 185 -8.29 14.50 8.86
C ILE A 185 -7.16 13.52 9.18
N GLY A 186 -6.84 12.66 8.23
CA GLY A 186 -5.71 11.75 8.29
C GLY A 186 -4.40 12.47 7.92
N LEU A 187 -3.36 12.29 8.73
CA LEU A 187 -2.03 12.84 8.49
C LEU A 187 -1.05 11.69 8.29
N LEU A 188 -0.53 11.50 7.07
CA LEU A 188 0.33 10.39 6.71
C LEU A 188 1.76 10.87 6.40
N PRO A 189 2.59 11.09 7.42
CA PRO A 189 3.95 11.63 7.24
C PRO A 189 4.92 10.67 6.54
N GLY A 190 4.51 9.41 6.35
CA GLY A 190 5.33 8.35 5.78
C GLY A 190 5.82 7.34 6.82
N SER A 191 6.67 6.40 6.39
CA SER A 191 7.20 5.31 7.23
C SER A 191 8.73 5.26 7.30
N LYS A 192 9.42 5.99 6.42
CA LYS A 192 10.89 6.02 6.35
C LYS A 192 11.45 7.24 7.07
N PRO A 193 12.65 7.16 7.68
CA PRO A 193 13.26 8.28 8.41
C PRO A 193 13.29 9.58 7.61
N ASP A 194 13.65 9.52 6.33
CA ASP A 194 13.75 10.70 5.47
C ASP A 194 12.40 11.39 5.22
N LYS A 195 11.29 10.64 5.29
CA LYS A 195 9.94 11.20 5.21
C LYS A 195 9.43 11.66 6.57
N LEU A 196 9.71 10.90 7.64
CA LEU A 196 9.24 11.22 8.98
C LEU A 196 9.87 12.50 9.52
N ARG A 197 11.16 12.76 9.21
CA ARG A 197 11.86 13.99 9.64
C ARG A 197 11.11 15.27 9.28
N PRO A 198 10.70 15.54 8.03
CA PRO A 198 9.89 16.70 7.69
C PRO A 198 8.40 16.46 7.91
N GLY A 199 7.94 15.25 7.67
CA GLY A 199 6.51 14.92 7.62
C GLY A 199 5.84 15.05 8.98
N VAL A 200 6.48 14.59 10.06
CA VAL A 200 5.89 14.68 11.41
C VAL A 200 5.74 16.14 11.86
N PRO A 201 6.79 16.99 11.83
CA PRO A 201 6.61 18.40 12.23
C PRO A 201 5.65 19.15 11.33
N LEU A 202 5.65 18.92 10.01
CA LEU A 202 4.68 19.53 9.10
C LEU A 202 3.25 19.10 9.39
N SER A 203 3.02 17.81 9.67
CA SER A 203 1.71 17.30 10.07
C SER A 203 1.18 17.96 11.34
N LEU A 204 2.05 18.15 12.34
CA LEU A 204 1.69 18.83 13.58
C LEU A 204 1.41 20.33 13.36
N ALA A 205 2.17 21.00 12.49
CA ALA A 205 1.92 22.38 12.12
C ALA A 205 0.57 22.55 11.40
N ILE A 206 0.27 21.67 10.45
CA ILE A 206 -1.03 21.62 9.75
C ILE A 206 -2.17 21.45 10.76
N ALA A 207 -2.05 20.48 11.68
CA ALA A 207 -3.06 20.24 12.71
C ALA A 207 -3.29 21.48 13.58
N GLN A 208 -2.22 22.16 14.01
CA GLN A 208 -2.32 23.39 14.81
C GLN A 208 -2.99 24.53 14.05
N THR A 209 -2.59 24.75 12.80
CA THR A 209 -3.14 25.83 11.97
C THR A 209 -4.62 25.59 11.65
N LEU A 210 -5.00 24.36 11.23
CA LEU A 210 -6.40 24.04 10.97
C LEU A 210 -7.27 24.11 12.21
N HIS A 211 -6.78 23.65 13.35
CA HIS A 211 -7.54 23.69 14.60
C HIS A 211 -7.90 25.11 15.02
N SER A 212 -7.06 26.10 14.73
CA SER A 212 -7.35 27.50 15.02
C SER A 212 -8.56 28.02 14.23
N GLN A 213 -8.82 27.48 13.05
CA GLN A 213 -9.93 27.85 12.16
C GLN A 213 -11.14 26.93 12.33
N TYR A 214 -10.90 25.63 12.60
CA TYR A 214 -11.89 24.55 12.70
C TYR A 214 -11.68 23.73 13.97
N PRO A 215 -12.09 24.21 15.15
CA PRO A 215 -11.79 23.58 16.45
C PRO A 215 -12.37 22.15 16.61
N ASN A 216 -13.41 21.82 15.86
CA ASN A 216 -14.11 20.53 15.97
C ASN A 216 -13.46 19.41 15.16
N ILE A 217 -12.53 19.73 14.24
CA ILE A 217 -11.84 18.73 13.43
C ILE A 217 -10.87 17.94 14.31
N GLN A 218 -10.87 16.62 14.13
CA GLN A 218 -9.92 15.71 14.76
C GLN A 218 -8.82 15.31 13.78
N PHE A 219 -7.62 15.09 14.31
CA PHE A 219 -6.44 14.73 13.54
C PHE A 219 -5.92 13.37 13.98
N ILE A 220 -5.56 12.53 13.02
CA ILE A 220 -5.05 11.19 13.31
C ILE A 220 -3.89 10.82 12.40
N ILE A 221 -2.86 10.19 12.96
CA ILE A 221 -1.71 9.64 12.22
C ILE A 221 -1.80 8.11 12.30
N PRO A 222 -2.04 7.41 11.20
CA PRO A 222 -1.80 5.98 11.14
C PRO A 222 -0.29 5.73 11.20
N VAL A 223 0.16 5.08 12.26
CA VAL A 223 1.57 4.79 12.50
C VAL A 223 1.94 3.53 11.74
N ALA A 224 2.98 3.62 10.91
CA ALA A 224 3.45 2.46 10.16
C ALA A 224 3.95 1.36 11.12
N PRO A 225 3.70 0.06 10.84
CA PRO A 225 4.09 -1.03 11.73
C PRO A 225 5.60 -1.15 11.98
N THR A 226 6.41 -0.53 11.10
CA THR A 226 7.87 -0.45 11.24
C THR A 226 8.34 0.68 12.15
N VAL A 227 7.43 1.51 12.68
CA VAL A 227 7.75 2.70 13.48
C VAL A 227 7.13 2.57 14.87
N THR A 228 7.95 2.61 15.91
CA THR A 228 7.45 2.66 17.30
C THR A 228 7.00 4.06 17.67
N LEU A 229 6.07 4.18 18.62
CA LEU A 229 5.62 5.50 19.14
C LEU A 229 6.79 6.32 19.68
N ALA A 230 7.74 5.66 20.37
CA ALA A 230 8.95 6.31 20.88
C ALA A 230 9.81 6.87 19.74
N THR A 231 10.01 6.11 18.67
CA THR A 231 10.73 6.57 17.47
C THR A 231 9.96 7.72 16.78
N LEU A 232 8.65 7.63 16.67
CA LEU A 232 7.84 8.69 16.08
C LEU A 232 7.97 9.99 16.87
N ALA A 233 8.01 9.91 18.20
CA ALA A 233 8.17 11.06 19.10
C ALA A 233 9.49 11.81 18.89
N THR A 234 10.58 11.12 18.52
CA THR A 234 11.87 11.78 18.25
C THR A 234 11.79 12.75 17.08
N TYR A 235 10.89 12.49 16.12
CA TYR A 235 10.69 13.40 14.97
C TYR A 235 9.87 14.64 15.32
N ALA A 236 9.09 14.61 16.41
CA ALA A 236 8.36 15.79 16.91
C ALA A 236 9.20 16.65 17.89
N ASP A 237 10.34 16.14 18.34
CA ASP A 237 11.20 16.81 19.33
C ASP A 237 12.27 17.67 18.64
N PRO A 238 12.26 19.00 18.83
CA PRO A 238 13.24 19.90 18.22
C PRO A 238 14.68 19.66 18.70
N SER A 239 14.89 19.00 19.82
CA SER A 239 16.23 18.63 20.31
C SER A 239 16.83 17.44 19.54
N GLN A 240 16.00 16.59 18.93
CA GLN A 240 16.39 15.40 18.20
C GLN A 240 16.19 15.55 16.67
N ASN A 241 15.33 16.46 16.26
CA ASN A 241 15.03 16.71 14.86
C ASN A 241 15.10 18.20 14.52
N ALA A 242 16.22 18.65 13.98
CA ALA A 242 16.42 20.05 13.56
C ALA A 242 15.39 20.50 12.49
N THR A 243 14.75 19.58 11.79
CA THR A 243 13.76 19.89 10.77
C THR A 243 12.46 20.44 11.37
N VAL A 244 12.22 20.25 12.66
CA VAL A 244 11.06 20.86 13.35
C VAL A 244 11.06 22.38 13.16
N ALA A 245 12.20 23.03 13.32
CA ALA A 245 12.31 24.48 13.09
C ALA A 245 12.12 24.87 11.62
N VAL A 246 12.62 24.05 10.68
CA VAL A 246 12.51 24.30 9.24
C VAL A 246 11.06 24.22 8.75
N MET A 247 10.29 23.30 9.33
CA MET A 247 8.88 23.07 9.02
C MET A 247 7.91 23.88 9.89
N ALA A 248 8.43 24.81 10.69
CA ALA A 248 7.64 25.56 11.67
C ALA A 248 6.78 24.64 12.59
N GLY A 249 7.31 23.43 12.90
CA GLY A 249 6.62 22.44 13.71
C GLY A 249 6.41 22.92 15.15
N PRO A 250 5.21 22.75 15.72
CA PRO A 250 4.94 23.11 17.10
C PRO A 250 5.63 22.17 18.09
N LYS A 251 5.80 22.65 19.33
CA LYS A 251 6.20 21.75 20.44
C LYS A 251 5.04 20.81 20.76
N ALA A 252 5.32 19.52 20.68
CA ALA A 252 4.35 18.48 21.01
C ALA A 252 4.98 17.43 21.94
N LYS A 253 4.15 16.80 22.76
CA LYS A 253 4.56 15.69 23.65
C LYS A 253 3.76 14.45 23.32
N LEU A 254 4.41 13.32 23.24
CA LEU A 254 3.75 12.02 23.20
C LEU A 254 3.10 11.74 24.57
N ILE A 255 1.82 11.42 24.55
CA ILE A 255 1.02 10.98 25.69
C ILE A 255 0.52 9.57 25.37
N THR A 256 0.84 8.62 26.24
CA THR A 256 0.38 7.23 26.16
C THR A 256 -0.49 6.95 27.38
N PRO A 257 -1.81 7.11 27.29
CA PRO A 257 -2.71 6.82 28.40
C PRO A 257 -2.76 5.30 28.69
N ASP A 258 -3.08 4.93 29.92
CA ASP A 258 -3.24 3.50 30.30
C ASP A 258 -4.37 2.83 29.53
N ASN A 259 -5.43 3.59 29.18
CA ASN A 259 -6.54 3.15 28.36
C ASN A 259 -6.76 4.13 27.21
N GLY A 260 -6.93 3.59 25.99
CA GLY A 260 -7.21 4.36 24.78
C GLY A 260 -5.99 4.64 23.92
N LEU A 261 -6.18 5.41 22.85
CA LEU A 261 -5.14 5.71 21.86
C LEU A 261 -4.11 6.69 22.41
N ALA A 262 -2.85 6.44 22.07
CA ALA A 262 -1.79 7.42 22.25
C ALA A 262 -2.02 8.66 21.36
N TYR A 263 -1.46 9.80 21.73
CA TYR A 263 -1.59 11.03 20.95
C TYR A 263 -0.39 11.97 21.18
N PHE A 264 -0.14 12.84 20.20
CA PHE A 264 0.67 14.02 20.42
C PHE A 264 -0.20 15.14 20.99
N GLN A 265 0.16 15.66 22.16
CA GLN A 265 -0.40 16.89 22.68
C GLN A 265 0.43 18.08 22.22
N ILE A 266 -0.12 18.85 21.28
CA ILE A 266 0.49 20.12 20.86
C ILE A 266 0.31 21.14 21.99
N LYS A 267 1.38 21.89 22.29
CA LYS A 267 1.31 22.95 23.30
C LYS A 267 0.31 24.02 22.84
N ASP A 268 -0.69 24.30 23.67
CA ASP A 268 -1.76 25.25 23.39
C ASP A 268 -2.51 24.96 22.07
N GLY A 269 -2.62 23.67 21.70
CA GLY A 269 -3.21 23.21 20.45
C GLY A 269 -3.96 21.88 20.58
N PRO A 270 -4.35 21.27 19.44
CA PRO A 270 -5.12 20.04 19.40
C PRO A 270 -4.32 18.83 19.84
N LYS A 271 -5.05 17.75 20.11
CA LYS A 271 -4.52 16.40 20.11
C LYS A 271 -4.40 15.90 18.68
N VAL A 272 -3.30 15.19 18.39
CA VAL A 272 -3.14 14.42 17.16
C VAL A 272 -3.04 12.96 17.55
N TRP A 273 -4.08 12.19 17.26
CA TRP A 273 -4.21 10.80 17.65
C TRP A 273 -3.24 9.91 16.88
N LEU A 274 -2.79 8.83 17.49
CA LEU A 274 -1.83 7.88 16.90
C LEU A 274 -2.49 6.51 16.83
N TRP A 275 -2.75 6.04 15.62
CA TRP A 275 -3.34 4.75 15.36
C TRP A 275 -2.25 3.72 15.06
N THR A 276 -2.17 2.67 15.85
CA THR A 276 -1.11 1.64 15.74
C THR A 276 -1.58 0.32 15.14
N ASP A 277 -2.90 0.11 15.04
CA ASP A 277 -3.42 -1.12 14.47
C ASP A 277 -3.23 -1.14 12.96
N PHE A 278 -2.82 -2.29 12.46
CA PHE A 278 -2.55 -2.48 11.05
C PHE A 278 -3.34 -3.72 10.54
N PRO A 279 -3.92 -3.62 9.34
CA PRO A 279 -3.98 -2.46 8.43
C PRO A 279 -4.99 -1.39 8.87
N ALA A 280 -4.68 -0.12 8.57
CA ALA A 280 -5.49 1.03 8.99
C ALA A 280 -6.63 1.38 7.99
N HIS A 281 -7.10 0.44 7.16
CA HIS A 281 -8.03 0.74 6.06
C HIS A 281 -9.37 1.29 6.53
N GLY A 282 -9.94 0.72 7.59
CA GLY A 282 -11.19 1.21 8.18
C GLY A 282 -11.05 2.64 8.69
N LEU A 283 -9.93 2.94 9.37
CA LEU A 283 -9.61 4.30 9.81
C LEU A 283 -9.48 5.27 8.63
N LEU A 284 -8.72 4.89 7.60
CA LEU A 284 -8.50 5.75 6.43
C LEU A 284 -9.80 6.07 5.70
N LYS A 285 -10.70 5.08 5.53
CA LYS A 285 -12.04 5.29 4.97
C LYS A 285 -12.92 6.20 5.84
N ARG A 286 -12.62 6.31 7.13
CA ARG A 286 -13.32 7.20 8.07
C ARG A 286 -12.83 8.65 7.96
N CYS A 287 -11.63 8.88 7.40
CA CYS A 287 -11.10 10.21 7.19
C CYS A 287 -11.83 10.90 6.03
N GLN A 288 -12.31 12.12 6.27
CA GLN A 288 -12.91 12.95 5.22
C GLN A 288 -11.89 13.36 4.15
N LEU A 289 -10.66 13.57 4.58
CA LEU A 289 -9.52 13.94 3.75
C LEU A 289 -8.23 13.44 4.42
N CYS A 290 -7.27 13.02 3.61
CA CYS A 290 -5.93 12.70 4.09
C CYS A 290 -4.88 13.67 3.52
N VAL A 291 -3.91 14.06 4.34
CA VAL A 291 -2.69 14.73 3.90
C VAL A 291 -1.57 13.72 3.90
N THR A 292 -0.94 13.51 2.77
CA THR A 292 0.07 12.45 2.61
C THR A 292 1.30 12.93 1.85
N THR A 293 2.41 12.21 2.01
CA THR A 293 3.59 12.37 1.15
C THR A 293 3.51 11.41 -0.04
N VAL A 294 4.21 11.77 -1.13
CA VAL A 294 4.36 10.89 -2.31
C VAL A 294 4.84 9.50 -1.91
N GLY A 295 4.28 8.45 -2.51
CA GLY A 295 4.70 7.05 -2.33
C GLY A 295 3.51 6.09 -2.17
N ALA A 296 3.73 4.91 -1.56
CA ALA A 296 2.72 3.85 -1.43
C ALA A 296 1.41 4.31 -0.75
N ASN A 297 1.47 5.29 0.16
CA ASN A 297 0.26 5.85 0.77
C ASN A 297 -0.70 6.43 -0.27
N THR A 298 -0.20 7.03 -1.37
CA THR A 298 -1.08 7.60 -2.40
C THR A 298 -1.79 6.51 -3.20
N ALA A 299 -1.14 5.36 -3.42
CA ALA A 299 -1.78 4.19 -4.01
C ALA A 299 -2.86 3.63 -3.06
N GLN A 300 -2.52 3.45 -1.78
CA GLN A 300 -3.46 2.95 -0.78
C GLN A 300 -4.71 3.84 -0.66
N LEU A 301 -4.52 5.16 -0.51
CA LEU A 301 -5.64 6.10 -0.43
C LEU A 301 -6.46 6.12 -1.74
N GLY A 302 -5.79 6.05 -2.90
CA GLY A 302 -6.44 5.95 -4.20
C GLY A 302 -7.32 4.71 -4.32
N SER A 303 -6.79 3.54 -3.98
CA SER A 303 -7.53 2.27 -3.98
C SER A 303 -8.68 2.24 -2.96
N LEU A 304 -8.55 2.94 -1.82
CA LEU A 304 -9.62 3.10 -0.84
C LEU A 304 -10.63 4.20 -1.23
N ALA A 305 -10.37 4.93 -2.32
CA ALA A 305 -11.13 6.10 -2.77
C ALA A 305 -11.25 7.19 -1.67
N VAL A 306 -10.17 7.41 -0.91
CA VAL A 306 -10.11 8.43 0.13
C VAL A 306 -9.52 9.71 -0.46
N PRO A 307 -10.24 10.85 -0.41
CA PRO A 307 -9.72 12.15 -0.85
C PRO A 307 -8.39 12.48 -0.18
N MET A 308 -7.45 13.07 -0.94
CA MET A 308 -6.14 13.38 -0.39
C MET A 308 -5.53 14.65 -0.97
N VAL A 309 -4.64 15.27 -0.19
CA VAL A 309 -3.68 16.27 -0.63
C VAL A 309 -2.29 15.67 -0.52
N VAL A 310 -1.55 15.66 -1.63
CA VAL A 310 -0.24 15.00 -1.72
C VAL A 310 0.87 16.05 -1.62
N LEU A 311 1.79 15.85 -0.70
CA LEU A 311 2.88 16.78 -0.42
C LEU A 311 4.21 16.24 -0.92
N LEU A 312 4.96 17.07 -1.63
CA LEU A 312 6.35 16.83 -2.00
C LEU A 312 7.21 18.03 -1.57
N PRO A 313 7.51 18.13 -0.26
CA PRO A 313 8.29 19.26 0.28
C PRO A 313 9.73 19.18 -0.19
N THR A 314 10.22 20.29 -0.77
CA THR A 314 11.61 20.43 -1.25
C THR A 314 12.52 21.14 -0.27
N GLN A 315 12.02 21.50 0.91
CA GLN A 315 12.81 22.12 1.99
C GLN A 315 13.94 21.21 2.49
N GLN A 316 13.82 19.89 2.24
CA GLN A 316 14.86 18.91 2.49
C GLN A 316 15.56 18.50 1.20
N LEU A 317 16.41 19.34 0.72
CA LEU A 317 17.18 19.10 -0.52
C LEU A 317 18.23 17.97 -0.38
N ASP A 318 18.42 17.43 0.82
CA ASP A 318 19.23 16.21 1.04
C ASP A 318 18.54 14.91 0.53
N VAL A 319 17.24 14.96 0.22
CA VAL A 319 16.48 13.81 -0.30
C VAL A 319 16.99 13.34 -1.66
N MET A 320 17.64 14.19 -2.43
CA MET A 320 18.20 13.80 -3.75
C MET A 320 19.55 13.06 -3.67
N ARG A 321 20.15 12.94 -2.49
CA ARG A 321 21.30 12.04 -2.27
C ARG A 321 20.94 10.56 -2.43
N THR A 322 19.65 10.24 -2.44
CA THR A 322 19.14 8.87 -2.63
C THR A 322 18.76 8.54 -4.08
N TRP A 323 19.04 9.42 -5.03
CA TRP A 323 18.86 9.09 -6.45
C TRP A 323 19.91 8.07 -6.88
N ASP A 324 19.46 6.95 -7.40
CA ASP A 324 20.31 5.94 -7.99
C ASP A 324 20.94 6.45 -9.30
N GLY A 325 22.24 6.22 -9.47
CA GLY A 325 22.97 6.54 -10.69
C GLY A 325 24.04 7.62 -10.54
N LEU A 326 24.66 8.00 -11.69
CA LEU A 326 25.80 8.93 -11.76
C LEU A 326 25.54 10.30 -11.09
N TRP A 327 24.30 10.78 -11.11
CA TRP A 327 23.89 12.05 -10.51
C TRP A 327 23.89 12.02 -8.98
N GLY A 328 23.51 10.89 -8.35
CA GLY A 328 23.59 10.71 -6.92
C GLY A 328 25.05 10.71 -6.42
N LEU A 329 25.96 10.14 -7.22
CA LEU A 329 27.38 10.10 -6.90
C LEU A 329 28.04 11.50 -6.92
N LEU A 330 27.64 12.35 -7.88
CA LEU A 330 28.14 13.74 -8.00
C LEU A 330 27.67 14.62 -6.83
N CYS A 331 26.45 14.38 -6.31
CA CYS A 331 25.91 15.12 -5.16
C CYS A 331 26.58 14.74 -3.82
N GLN A 332 27.33 13.63 -3.77
CA GLN A 332 28.03 13.17 -2.55
C GLN A 332 29.43 13.80 -2.39
N LEU A 333 29.91 14.58 -3.36
CA LEU A 333 31.23 15.25 -3.25
C LEU A 333 31.20 16.35 -2.19
N PRO A 334 32.16 16.36 -1.23
CA PRO A 334 32.26 17.41 -0.21
C PRO A 334 32.56 18.77 -0.86
N VAL A 335 31.93 19.84 -0.38
CA VAL A 335 32.11 21.25 -0.77
C VAL A 335 31.43 21.68 -2.08
N VAL A 336 31.52 20.91 -3.17
CA VAL A 336 30.86 21.22 -4.46
C VAL A 336 29.42 20.71 -4.49
N GLY A 337 29.14 19.62 -3.74
CA GLY A 337 27.85 18.94 -3.70
C GLY A 337 26.69 19.82 -3.24
N SER A 338 26.90 20.74 -2.27
CA SER A 338 25.77 21.55 -1.73
C SER A 338 25.29 22.65 -2.66
N LEU A 339 26.19 23.29 -3.42
CA LEU A 339 25.85 24.31 -4.43
C LEU A 339 25.27 23.63 -5.68
N LEU A 340 25.90 22.54 -6.11
CA LEU A 340 25.43 21.75 -7.25
C LEU A 340 24.04 21.16 -6.98
N THR A 341 23.81 20.66 -5.77
CA THR A 341 22.52 20.12 -5.33
C THR A 341 21.42 21.19 -5.38
N LYS A 342 21.70 22.43 -4.94
CA LYS A 342 20.72 23.53 -5.01
C LYS A 342 20.37 23.89 -6.45
N VAL A 343 21.36 23.99 -7.34
CA VAL A 343 21.13 24.32 -8.76
C VAL A 343 20.40 23.18 -9.46
N ILE A 344 20.84 21.94 -9.27
CA ILE A 344 20.21 20.75 -9.86
C ILE A 344 18.76 20.61 -9.38
N ASN A 345 18.50 20.84 -8.09
CA ASN A 345 17.15 20.80 -7.54
C ASN A 345 16.26 21.90 -8.12
N THR A 346 16.77 23.13 -8.27
CA THR A 346 15.99 24.21 -8.88
C THR A 346 15.65 23.89 -10.34
N VAL A 347 16.63 23.38 -11.09
CA VAL A 347 16.42 22.96 -12.49
C VAL A 347 15.50 21.74 -12.56
N ALA A 348 15.64 20.77 -11.66
CA ALA A 348 14.78 19.60 -11.61
C ALA A 348 13.33 19.97 -11.27
N ILE A 349 13.11 20.87 -10.30
CA ILE A 349 11.77 21.38 -9.96
C ILE A 349 11.16 22.12 -11.15
N GLN A 350 11.92 23.00 -11.80
CA GLN A 350 11.46 23.70 -13.01
C GLN A 350 11.16 22.72 -14.16
N TYR A 351 11.99 21.69 -14.33
CA TYR A 351 11.76 20.64 -15.32
C TYR A 351 10.49 19.84 -15.01
N ILE A 352 10.28 19.45 -13.74
CA ILE A 352 9.11 18.73 -13.25
C ILE A 352 7.83 19.55 -13.50
N GLN A 353 7.86 20.84 -13.09
CA GLN A 353 6.73 21.76 -13.30
C GLN A 353 6.44 22.00 -14.79
N ARG A 354 7.48 22.15 -15.60
CA ARG A 354 7.34 22.40 -17.04
C ARG A 354 6.84 21.17 -17.82
N HIS A 355 7.11 19.95 -17.34
CA HIS A 355 6.71 18.72 -17.97
C HIS A 355 5.51 18.05 -17.26
N GLN A 356 4.87 18.74 -16.32
CA GLN A 356 3.70 18.26 -15.58
C GLN A 356 3.87 16.80 -15.08
N LYS A 357 5.07 16.48 -14.56
CA LYS A 357 5.31 15.15 -14.01
C LYS A 357 4.43 14.93 -12.78
N ARG A 358 3.72 13.82 -12.79
CA ARG A 358 2.84 13.37 -11.72
C ARG A 358 3.57 12.43 -10.78
N PHE A 359 3.27 12.49 -9.49
CA PHE A 359 3.93 11.72 -8.44
C PHE A 359 2.95 10.89 -7.61
N ALA A 360 1.72 11.36 -7.46
CA ALA A 360 0.66 10.59 -6.83
C ALA A 360 0.21 9.47 -7.75
N TRP A 361 0.10 8.28 -7.23
CA TRP A 361 -0.33 7.12 -8.01
C TRP A 361 -1.67 7.33 -8.73
N PRO A 362 -2.73 7.89 -8.10
CA PRO A 362 -3.97 8.18 -8.82
C PRO A 362 -3.77 9.09 -10.05
N ASN A 363 -2.92 10.12 -9.94
CA ASN A 363 -2.64 11.00 -11.06
C ASN A 363 -1.83 10.31 -12.16
N ILE A 364 -0.93 9.39 -11.78
CA ILE A 364 -0.17 8.56 -12.72
C ILE A 364 -1.12 7.59 -13.44
N TRP A 365 -2.04 6.95 -12.71
CA TRP A 365 -3.03 6.03 -13.29
C TRP A 365 -3.98 6.73 -14.24
N ALA A 366 -4.51 7.89 -13.85
CA ALA A 366 -5.42 8.68 -14.67
C ALA A 366 -4.75 9.38 -15.86
N GLN A 367 -3.42 9.51 -15.82
CA GLN A 367 -2.67 10.44 -16.67
C GLN A 367 -3.23 11.87 -16.63
N ASP A 368 -3.90 12.20 -15.50
CA ASP A 368 -4.52 13.49 -15.23
C ASP A 368 -4.45 13.84 -13.74
N GLU A 369 -4.74 15.11 -13.36
CA GLU A 369 -4.78 15.53 -11.95
C GLU A 369 -6.13 15.14 -11.34
N VAL A 370 -6.13 14.04 -10.59
CA VAL A 370 -7.30 13.57 -9.81
C VAL A 370 -7.21 14.04 -8.37
N VAL A 371 -5.99 14.11 -7.86
CA VAL A 371 -5.71 14.60 -6.52
C VAL A 371 -4.66 15.72 -6.58
N PRO A 372 -4.78 16.78 -5.76
CA PRO A 372 -3.82 17.87 -5.78
C PRO A 372 -2.45 17.44 -5.28
N GLU A 373 -1.40 17.86 -6.01
CA GLU A 373 -0.01 17.68 -5.64
C GLU A 373 0.62 19.03 -5.33
N LEU A 374 0.99 19.25 -4.07
CA LEU A 374 1.73 20.43 -3.66
C LEU A 374 3.23 20.12 -3.71
N LEU A 375 3.94 20.87 -4.57
CA LEU A 375 5.37 20.66 -4.84
C LEU A 375 6.14 21.94 -4.54
N GLY A 376 7.20 21.84 -3.78
CA GLY A 376 8.08 22.98 -3.53
C GLY A 376 8.31 23.25 -2.05
N ARG A 377 8.49 24.54 -1.73
CA ARG A 377 8.59 24.98 -0.33
C ARG A 377 7.18 25.05 0.26
N ILE A 378 6.75 23.95 0.84
CA ILE A 378 5.40 23.79 1.39
C ILE A 378 5.37 24.33 2.82
N THR A 379 4.37 25.16 3.13
CA THR A 379 4.07 25.63 4.48
C THR A 379 2.75 25.02 5.00
N ALA A 380 2.57 25.04 6.32
CA ALA A 380 1.32 24.57 6.90
C ALA A 380 0.13 25.41 6.45
N GLU A 381 0.33 26.72 6.31
CA GLU A 381 -0.70 27.69 5.86
C GLU A 381 -1.18 27.35 4.45
N GLU A 382 -0.27 27.11 3.50
CA GLU A 382 -0.62 26.73 2.12
C GLU A 382 -1.46 25.43 2.07
N VAL A 383 -1.08 24.42 2.87
CA VAL A 383 -1.84 23.17 2.96
C VAL A 383 -3.20 23.42 3.60
N CYS A 384 -3.26 24.25 4.65
CA CYS A 384 -4.51 24.58 5.35
C CYS A 384 -5.47 25.37 4.46
N ASP A 385 -4.99 26.30 3.65
CA ASP A 385 -5.81 27.04 2.69
C ASP A 385 -6.45 26.08 1.67
N ARG A 386 -5.68 25.11 1.18
CA ARG A 386 -6.20 24.08 0.28
C ARG A 386 -7.26 23.21 0.97
N ILE A 387 -7.01 22.77 2.20
CA ILE A 387 -7.97 21.96 2.98
C ILE A 387 -9.22 22.80 3.29
N SER A 388 -9.06 24.05 3.68
CA SER A 388 -10.20 24.95 3.96
C SER A 388 -11.11 25.14 2.75
N THR A 389 -10.53 25.18 1.54
CA THR A 389 -11.32 25.22 0.30
C THR A 389 -12.21 23.97 0.18
N TYR A 390 -11.64 22.78 0.43
CA TYR A 390 -12.41 21.53 0.38
C TYR A 390 -13.47 21.41 1.49
N LEU A 391 -13.20 21.96 2.68
CA LEU A 391 -14.18 21.98 3.76
C LEU A 391 -15.34 22.95 3.50
N GLN A 392 -15.08 24.04 2.77
CA GLN A 392 -16.09 25.01 2.36
C GLN A 392 -16.91 24.53 1.16
N TYR A 393 -16.32 23.73 0.29
CA TYR A 393 -16.92 23.21 -0.94
C TYR A 393 -16.86 21.66 -0.95
N PRO A 394 -17.66 20.97 -0.12
CA PRO A 394 -17.58 19.51 0.04
C PRO A 394 -17.86 18.72 -1.24
N GLU A 395 -18.55 19.31 -2.22
CA GLU A 395 -18.77 18.74 -3.54
C GLU A 395 -17.46 18.47 -4.31
N GLN A 396 -16.38 19.21 -3.99
CA GLN A 396 -15.06 18.94 -4.57
C GLN A 396 -14.44 17.65 -4.00
N LEU A 397 -14.66 17.35 -2.71
CA LEU A 397 -14.25 16.08 -2.10
C LEU A 397 -15.04 14.90 -2.68
N GLU A 398 -16.36 15.06 -2.85
CA GLU A 398 -17.21 14.04 -3.47
C GLU A 398 -16.77 13.76 -4.90
N THR A 399 -16.44 14.80 -5.67
CA THR A 399 -15.90 14.68 -7.03
C THR A 399 -14.57 13.94 -7.04
N MET A 400 -13.66 14.28 -6.11
CA MET A 400 -12.36 13.59 -5.96
C MET A 400 -12.57 12.12 -5.60
N GLU A 401 -13.43 11.83 -4.63
CA GLU A 401 -13.77 10.45 -4.23
C GLU A 401 -14.33 9.66 -5.42
N GLN A 402 -15.26 10.24 -6.18
CA GLN A 402 -15.85 9.58 -7.35
C GLN A 402 -14.82 9.31 -8.44
N ASN A 403 -13.92 10.25 -8.71
CA ASN A 403 -12.83 10.06 -9.66
C ASN A 403 -11.88 8.95 -9.21
N LEU A 404 -11.54 8.89 -7.92
CA LEU A 404 -10.74 7.80 -7.35
C LEU A 404 -11.47 6.45 -7.45
N ARG A 405 -12.79 6.41 -7.20
CA ARG A 405 -13.61 5.20 -7.39
C ARG A 405 -13.59 4.72 -8.84
N ASN A 406 -13.69 5.63 -9.79
CA ASN A 406 -13.67 5.30 -11.22
C ASN A 406 -12.32 4.73 -11.66
N LEU A 407 -11.21 5.26 -11.11
CA LEU A 407 -9.86 4.79 -11.42
C LEU A 407 -9.58 3.36 -10.95
N ARG A 408 -10.06 2.99 -9.76
CA ARG A 408 -9.81 1.65 -9.22
C ARG A 408 -10.64 0.55 -9.89
N GLY A 409 -11.65 0.94 -10.70
CA GLY A 409 -12.58 0.01 -11.32
C GLY A 409 -13.64 -0.55 -10.34
N PRO A 410 -14.49 -1.48 -10.82
CA PRO A 410 -15.54 -2.08 -10.02
C PRO A 410 -14.96 -2.92 -8.86
N SER A 411 -15.72 -3.05 -7.77
CA SER A 411 -15.45 -4.02 -6.71
C SER A 411 -15.59 -5.45 -7.23
N GLY A 412 -14.92 -6.41 -6.60
CA GLY A 412 -14.98 -7.82 -6.96
C GLY A 412 -13.69 -8.36 -7.59
N ALA A 413 -12.60 -7.59 -7.54
CA ALA A 413 -11.29 -7.99 -8.07
C ALA A 413 -10.79 -9.29 -7.45
N ALA A 414 -10.88 -9.45 -6.12
CA ALA A 414 -10.49 -10.67 -5.42
C ALA A 414 -11.35 -11.87 -5.86
N ARG A 415 -12.64 -11.66 -6.10
CA ARG A 415 -13.54 -12.68 -6.62
C ARG A 415 -13.15 -13.06 -8.05
N GLY A 416 -12.88 -12.07 -8.91
CA GLY A 416 -12.44 -12.29 -10.29
C GLY A 416 -11.09 -13.00 -10.35
N PHE A 417 -10.15 -12.62 -9.49
CA PHE A 417 -8.83 -13.24 -9.43
C PHE A 417 -8.90 -14.67 -8.87
N ALA A 418 -9.69 -14.93 -7.83
CA ALA A 418 -9.93 -16.28 -7.35
C ALA A 418 -10.56 -17.17 -8.44
N GLN A 419 -11.50 -16.62 -9.23
CA GLN A 419 -12.06 -17.35 -10.37
C GLN A 419 -10.99 -17.71 -11.40
N LEU A 420 -10.09 -16.77 -11.75
CA LEU A 420 -8.99 -17.01 -12.67
C LEU A 420 -8.05 -18.13 -12.17
N ILE A 421 -7.80 -18.20 -10.86
CA ILE A 421 -7.02 -19.27 -10.23
C ILE A 421 -7.72 -20.62 -10.43
N LEU A 422 -9.02 -20.69 -10.13
CA LEU A 422 -9.82 -21.92 -10.27
C LEU A 422 -9.94 -22.38 -11.73
N ASP A 423 -10.14 -21.45 -12.65
CA ASP A 423 -10.17 -21.73 -14.10
C ASP A 423 -8.82 -22.29 -14.60
N THR A 424 -7.71 -21.84 -14.02
CA THR A 424 -6.37 -22.32 -14.37
C THR A 424 -6.12 -23.74 -13.86
N LEU A 425 -6.78 -24.12 -12.77
CA LEU A 425 -6.75 -25.47 -12.18
C LEU A 425 -7.74 -26.44 -12.85
N ASP A 426 -8.59 -26.00 -13.79
CA ASP A 426 -9.78 -26.73 -14.25
C ASP A 426 -10.64 -27.23 -13.07
N TYR A 427 -10.65 -26.46 -11.95
CA TYR A 427 -11.32 -26.83 -10.72
C TYR A 427 -12.84 -26.64 -10.86
N PRO A 428 -13.66 -27.67 -10.64
CA PRO A 428 -15.11 -27.55 -10.78
C PRO A 428 -15.67 -26.67 -9.66
N ILE A 429 -16.44 -25.66 -10.05
CA ILE A 429 -17.11 -24.75 -9.12
C ILE A 429 -18.34 -25.49 -8.58
N LYS A 430 -18.46 -25.53 -7.24
CA LYS A 430 -19.72 -25.90 -6.59
C LYS A 430 -20.61 -24.65 -6.56
N ASP A 431 -21.71 -24.65 -7.29
CA ASP A 431 -22.75 -23.59 -7.30
C ASP A 431 -23.44 -23.45 -5.94
#